data_71748bffa9932742eead6166b0dc48ec
#
_entry.id   71748bffa9932742eead6166b0dc48ec
#
_cell.length_a   1.000
_cell.length_b   1.000
_cell.length_c   1.000
_cell.angle_alpha   90.00
_cell.angle_beta   90.00
_cell.angle_gamma   90.00
#
_symmetry.space_group_name_H-M   'P 1'
#
loop_
_entity.id
_entity.type
_entity.pdbx_description
1 polymer ?
#
loop_
_entity_poly.entity_id
_entity_poly.type
_entity_poly.pdbx_seq_one_letter_code
_entity_poly.pdbx_strand_id
1 'polypeptide(L)'
;ATPDRLGLISLGSVVAAALALVLFVLPAEYDVDPTGAGELMGIKGMAGYSVAALSKQPAGYHKDSASFPLAPFESVEYKYALEQGQSMVFTWQAVSASNDPEAELIFDMHSEEKGTEPEDSVSFDIGRGGDAHGSFVAPFDGLHGWYWENRTGEDIVVELVTTGFYSKATTYGPNGAFSKTFPKVAEQ
;
A
#
# COMPACT_ATOMS: atom_id res chain seq x y z
N ALA A 1 26.81 51.01 17.67
CA ALA A 1 26.64 50.02 18.72
C ALA A 1 27.93 50.02 19.55
N THR A 2 27.82 50.04 20.88
CA THR A 2 28.98 49.92 21.75
C THR A 2 29.56 48.51 21.64
N PRO A 3 30.92 48.32 21.80
CA PRO A 3 31.57 47.02 21.63
C PRO A 3 30.90 45.89 22.48
N ASP A 4 30.45 46.22 23.66
CA ASP A 4 29.78 45.27 24.56
C ASP A 4 28.42 44.78 24.03
N ARG A 5 27.64 45.67 23.37
CA ARG A 5 26.36 45.24 22.76
C ARG A 5 26.59 44.36 21.53
N LEU A 6 27.63 44.59 20.77
CA LEU A 6 27.97 43.74 19.62
C LEU A 6 28.38 42.35 20.09
N GLY A 7 29.19 42.25 21.15
CA GLY A 7 29.58 40.97 21.74
C GLY A 7 28.37 40.17 22.26
N LEU A 8 27.43 40.81 22.97
CA LEU A 8 26.23 40.16 23.44
C LEU A 8 25.31 39.68 22.32
N ILE A 9 25.14 40.47 21.28
CA ILE A 9 24.36 40.07 20.08
C ILE A 9 25.01 38.89 19.38
N SER A 10 26.32 38.93 19.19
CA SER A 10 27.06 37.81 18.57
C SER A 10 26.95 36.53 19.39
N LEU A 11 27.11 36.62 20.72
CA LEU A 11 26.94 35.45 21.59
C LEU A 11 25.51 34.89 21.51
N GLY A 12 24.50 35.76 21.56
CA GLY A 12 23.09 35.37 21.42
C GLY A 12 22.79 34.66 20.11
N SER A 13 23.38 35.15 19.00
CA SER A 13 23.23 34.52 17.68
C SER A 13 23.87 33.12 17.61
N VAL A 14 25.03 32.94 18.22
CA VAL A 14 25.72 31.64 18.28
C VAL A 14 24.88 30.64 19.11
N VAL A 15 24.35 31.06 20.24
CA VAL A 15 23.49 30.21 21.08
C VAL A 15 22.21 29.83 20.32
N ALA A 16 21.55 30.79 19.65
CA ALA A 16 20.36 30.51 18.86
C ALA A 16 20.66 29.54 17.71
N ALA A 17 21.77 29.71 16.99
CA ALA A 17 22.20 28.80 15.93
C ALA A 17 22.49 27.39 16.47
N ALA A 18 23.14 27.27 17.61
CA ALA A 18 23.40 25.98 18.25
C ALA A 18 22.10 25.27 18.68
N LEU A 19 21.14 26.01 19.21
CA LEU A 19 19.84 25.46 19.55
C LEU A 19 19.06 25.02 18.30
N ALA A 20 19.07 25.83 17.23
CA ALA A 20 18.45 25.45 15.96
C ALA A 20 19.10 24.20 15.37
N LEU A 21 20.42 24.08 15.43
CA LEU A 21 21.15 22.90 14.98
C LEU A 21 20.71 21.64 15.75
N VAL A 22 20.68 21.70 17.09
CA VAL A 22 20.41 20.53 17.93
C VAL A 22 18.94 20.13 17.90
N LEU A 23 18.02 21.10 17.90
CA LEU A 23 16.59 20.83 18.00
C LEU A 23 15.91 20.54 16.65
N PHE A 24 16.46 21.06 15.56
CA PHE A 24 15.81 20.96 14.23
C PHE A 24 16.70 20.30 13.20
N VAL A 25 17.93 20.81 13.00
CA VAL A 25 18.78 20.36 11.88
C VAL A 25 19.29 18.94 12.10
N LEU A 26 19.82 18.63 13.28
CA LEU A 26 20.32 17.27 13.57
C LEU A 26 19.20 16.21 13.49
N PRO A 27 18.01 16.42 14.06
CA PRO A 27 16.94 15.46 13.92
C PRO A 27 16.42 15.35 12.46
N ALA A 28 16.25 16.46 11.75
CA ALA A 28 15.67 16.45 10.43
C ALA A 28 16.64 15.90 9.37
N GLU A 29 17.90 16.31 9.40
CA GLU A 29 18.86 16.04 8.32
C GLU A 29 19.78 14.83 8.61
N TYR A 30 20.01 14.53 9.87
CA TYR A 30 20.99 13.51 10.27
C TYR A 30 20.41 12.37 11.12
N ASP A 31 19.12 12.38 11.39
CA ASP A 31 18.44 11.40 12.26
C ASP A 31 19.02 11.32 13.68
N VAL A 32 19.74 12.36 14.11
CA VAL A 32 20.39 12.46 15.41
C VAL A 32 19.55 13.37 16.31
N ASP A 33 18.82 12.81 17.26
CA ASP A 33 17.93 13.55 18.17
C ASP A 33 18.32 13.38 19.64
N PRO A 34 19.33 14.14 20.11
CA PRO A 34 19.83 14.02 21.47
C PRO A 34 18.84 14.52 22.52
N THR A 35 17.82 15.25 22.13
CA THR A 35 16.83 15.88 23.03
C THR A 35 15.47 15.22 23.00
N GLY A 36 15.17 14.38 22.00
CA GLY A 36 13.83 13.85 21.72
C GLY A 36 12.87 14.88 21.09
N ALA A 37 13.33 16.11 20.84
CA ALA A 37 12.50 17.17 20.29
C ALA A 37 12.13 16.89 18.83
N GLY A 38 13.02 16.30 18.05
CA GLY A 38 12.79 15.92 16.68
C GLY A 38 11.70 14.85 16.53
N GLU A 39 11.71 13.85 17.39
CA GLU A 39 10.69 12.81 17.44
C GLU A 39 9.34 13.38 17.86
N LEU A 40 9.32 14.21 18.92
CA LEU A 40 8.11 14.87 19.40
C LEU A 40 7.45 15.77 18.33
N MET A 41 8.26 16.44 17.50
CA MET A 41 7.79 17.31 16.41
C MET A 41 7.54 16.56 15.11
N GLY A 42 7.85 15.26 15.01
CA GLY A 42 7.71 14.46 13.79
C GLY A 42 8.68 14.83 12.67
N ILE A 43 9.81 15.49 12.99
CA ILE A 43 10.81 15.90 12.00
C ILE A 43 12.05 14.99 11.97
N LYS A 44 12.17 14.06 12.92
CA LYS A 44 13.28 13.12 12.94
C LYS A 44 13.31 12.26 11.70
N GLY A 45 14.45 12.22 11.01
CA GLY A 45 14.65 11.44 9.80
C GLY A 45 13.99 12.00 8.54
N MET A 46 13.50 13.24 8.52
CA MET A 46 12.84 13.84 7.35
C MET A 46 13.74 13.91 6.09
N ALA A 47 15.04 14.14 6.25
CA ALA A 47 16.01 14.14 5.13
C ALA A 47 16.68 12.77 4.94
N GLY A 48 16.49 11.86 5.88
CA GLY A 48 16.97 10.49 5.76
C GLY A 48 16.17 9.74 4.70
N TYR A 49 16.81 9.25 3.66
CA TYR A 49 16.25 8.11 2.94
C TYR A 49 16.04 7.03 4.00
N SER A 50 14.79 6.78 4.35
CA SER A 50 14.45 5.62 5.16
C SER A 50 15.11 4.42 4.47
N VAL A 51 16.11 3.83 5.11
CA VAL A 51 16.81 2.64 4.61
C VAL A 51 15.88 1.42 4.67
N ALA A 52 14.59 1.64 4.84
CA ALA A 52 13.52 0.64 4.69
C ALA A 52 13.27 0.23 3.22
N ALA A 53 14.27 0.43 2.34
CA ALA A 53 14.26 -0.11 0.99
C ALA A 53 14.22 -1.65 0.96
N LEU A 54 14.60 -2.31 2.07
CA LEU A 54 14.54 -3.75 2.23
C LEU A 54 13.65 -4.11 3.43
N SER A 55 12.45 -4.58 3.15
CA SER A 55 11.58 -5.21 4.15
C SER A 55 11.72 -6.73 4.05
N LYS A 56 12.33 -7.35 5.07
CA LYS A 56 12.37 -8.81 5.17
C LYS A 56 11.02 -9.31 5.67
N GLN A 57 10.47 -10.29 4.97
CA GLN A 57 9.20 -10.88 5.33
C GLN A 57 9.42 -12.21 6.07
N PRO A 58 8.60 -12.55 7.09
CA PRO A 58 8.74 -13.79 7.86
C PRO A 58 8.30 -15.03 7.09
N ALA A 59 7.55 -14.86 6.00
CA ALA A 59 7.07 -15.95 5.14
C ALA A 59 7.63 -15.79 3.73
N GLY A 60 7.73 -16.91 3.00
CA GLY A 60 8.06 -16.90 1.58
C GLY A 60 6.93 -16.29 0.76
N TYR A 61 7.25 -15.79 -0.43
CA TYR A 61 6.26 -15.27 -1.36
C TYR A 61 5.53 -16.41 -2.11
N HIS A 62 4.31 -16.14 -2.51
CA HIS A 62 3.48 -17.00 -3.34
C HIS A 62 3.19 -16.33 -4.68
N LYS A 63 2.98 -17.13 -5.70
CA LYS A 63 2.44 -16.70 -6.98
C LYS A 63 1.02 -17.21 -7.11
N ASP A 64 0.14 -16.34 -7.57
CA ASP A 64 -1.24 -16.67 -7.88
C ASP A 64 -1.64 -16.20 -9.27
N SER A 65 -2.51 -16.99 -9.91
CA SER A 65 -3.16 -16.63 -11.17
C SER A 65 -4.62 -17.01 -11.06
N ALA A 66 -5.50 -16.08 -11.37
CA ALA A 66 -6.94 -16.25 -11.31
C ALA A 66 -7.59 -15.66 -12.57
N SER A 67 -8.67 -16.29 -13.01
CA SER A 67 -9.45 -15.89 -14.17
C SER A 67 -10.93 -15.86 -13.77
N PHE A 68 -11.60 -14.74 -14.04
CA PHE A 68 -12.97 -14.48 -13.65
C PHE A 68 -13.79 -14.13 -14.89
N PRO A 69 -14.57 -15.09 -15.44
CA PRO A 69 -15.54 -14.77 -16.47
C PRO A 69 -16.71 -13.97 -15.84
N LEU A 70 -17.03 -12.84 -16.45
CA LEU A 70 -18.11 -11.95 -16.06
C LEU A 70 -19.04 -11.76 -17.24
N ALA A 71 -20.25 -12.28 -17.16
CA ALA A 71 -21.32 -11.97 -18.09
C ALA A 71 -21.71 -10.48 -17.98
N PRO A 72 -22.49 -9.93 -18.92
CA PRO A 72 -23.02 -8.58 -18.81
C PRO A 72 -23.66 -8.32 -17.45
N PHE A 73 -23.26 -7.24 -16.79
CA PHE A 73 -23.73 -6.79 -15.47
C PHE A 73 -23.39 -7.70 -14.29
N GLU A 74 -22.48 -8.66 -14.48
CA GLU A 74 -21.93 -9.44 -13.37
C GLU A 74 -20.72 -8.76 -12.72
N SER A 75 -20.49 -9.14 -11.47
CA SER A 75 -19.36 -8.66 -10.67
C SER A 75 -18.69 -9.80 -9.92
N VAL A 76 -17.44 -9.58 -9.56
CA VAL A 76 -16.65 -10.46 -8.70
C VAL A 76 -15.77 -9.62 -7.78
N GLU A 77 -15.56 -10.13 -6.59
CA GLU A 77 -14.57 -9.59 -5.67
C GLU A 77 -13.54 -10.67 -5.36
N TYR A 78 -12.24 -10.27 -5.37
CA TYR A 78 -11.15 -11.18 -5.07
C TYR A 78 -10.16 -10.53 -4.14
N LYS A 79 -9.99 -11.11 -2.96
CA LYS A 79 -9.18 -10.54 -1.88
C LYS A 79 -8.13 -11.50 -1.35
N TYR A 80 -6.98 -10.94 -0.99
CA TYR A 80 -5.87 -11.61 -0.35
C TYR A 80 -5.80 -11.23 1.13
N ALA A 81 -5.55 -12.21 2.00
CA ALA A 81 -5.23 -11.97 3.40
C ALA A 81 -3.74 -11.62 3.54
N LEU A 82 -3.46 -10.38 3.91
CA LEU A 82 -2.13 -9.85 4.18
C LEU A 82 -2.06 -9.29 5.60
N GLU A 83 -0.91 -9.41 6.24
CA GLU A 83 -0.57 -8.73 7.48
C GLU A 83 0.05 -7.36 7.16
N GLN A 84 -0.03 -6.43 8.09
CA GLN A 84 0.56 -5.09 7.93
C GLN A 84 2.02 -5.14 7.47
N GLY A 85 2.35 -4.38 6.45
CA GLY A 85 3.70 -4.32 5.86
C GLY A 85 4.03 -5.44 4.87
N GLN A 86 3.18 -6.47 4.73
CA GLN A 86 3.31 -7.45 3.66
C GLN A 86 2.98 -6.83 2.31
N SER A 87 3.65 -7.29 1.27
CA SER A 87 3.50 -6.72 -0.07
C SER A 87 3.09 -7.75 -1.12
N MET A 88 2.47 -7.26 -2.17
CA MET A 88 2.24 -8.00 -3.41
C MET A 88 2.52 -7.12 -4.63
N VAL A 89 2.97 -7.74 -5.71
CA VAL A 89 3.02 -7.16 -7.05
C VAL A 89 1.89 -7.78 -7.84
N PHE A 90 1.23 -7.00 -8.68
CA PHE A 90 0.07 -7.44 -9.42
C PHE A 90 0.05 -6.93 -10.86
N THR A 91 -0.65 -7.66 -11.70
CA THR A 91 -1.17 -7.20 -12.98
C THR A 91 -2.52 -7.86 -13.21
N TRP A 92 -3.47 -7.11 -13.73
CA TRP A 92 -4.72 -7.67 -14.23
C TRP A 92 -5.09 -7.02 -15.56
N GLN A 93 -5.89 -7.73 -16.35
CA GLN A 93 -6.42 -7.26 -17.62
C GLN A 93 -7.84 -7.78 -17.85
N ALA A 94 -8.66 -6.97 -18.51
CA ALA A 94 -9.97 -7.34 -19.00
C ALA A 94 -9.84 -7.81 -20.46
N VAL A 95 -10.32 -9.00 -20.75
CA VAL A 95 -10.32 -9.57 -22.11
C VAL A 95 -11.77 -9.76 -22.52
N SER A 96 -12.24 -9.00 -23.52
CA SER A 96 -13.59 -9.16 -24.07
C SER A 96 -13.64 -10.32 -25.06
N ALA A 97 -14.84 -10.89 -25.25
CA ALA A 97 -15.07 -11.95 -26.21
C ALA A 97 -14.77 -11.51 -27.66
N SER A 98 -14.95 -10.22 -27.97
CA SER A 98 -14.63 -9.61 -29.26
C SER A 98 -13.15 -9.22 -29.41
N ASN A 99 -12.31 -9.40 -28.37
CA ASN A 99 -10.95 -8.84 -28.28
C ASN A 99 -10.93 -7.31 -28.44
N ASP A 100 -11.96 -6.62 -27.98
CA ASP A 100 -12.01 -5.17 -27.99
C ASP A 100 -10.92 -4.62 -27.03
N PRO A 101 -9.94 -3.86 -27.53
CA PRO A 101 -8.92 -3.26 -26.69
C PRO A 101 -9.46 -2.15 -25.78
N GLU A 102 -10.68 -1.68 -26.02
CA GLU A 102 -11.37 -0.68 -25.19
C GLU A 102 -12.36 -1.32 -24.21
N ALA A 103 -12.31 -2.65 -24.03
CA ALA A 103 -13.12 -3.33 -23.02
C ALA A 103 -12.77 -2.81 -21.63
N GLU A 104 -13.71 -2.13 -20.98
CA GLU A 104 -13.52 -1.50 -19.69
C GLU A 104 -14.45 -2.09 -18.63
N LEU A 105 -13.88 -2.31 -17.46
CA LEU A 105 -14.60 -2.67 -16.23
C LEU A 105 -14.70 -1.46 -15.31
N ILE A 106 -15.71 -1.45 -14.45
CA ILE A 106 -15.62 -0.68 -13.20
C ILE A 106 -14.80 -1.53 -12.24
N PHE A 107 -13.85 -0.89 -11.56
CA PHE A 107 -13.04 -1.55 -10.56
C PHE A 107 -12.87 -0.69 -9.31
N ASP A 108 -12.65 -1.37 -8.18
CA ASP A 108 -12.27 -0.77 -6.89
C ASP A 108 -11.22 -1.67 -6.23
N MET A 109 -9.99 -1.15 -6.10
CA MET A 109 -8.95 -1.76 -5.27
C MET A 109 -9.12 -1.26 -3.85
N HIS A 110 -9.60 -2.11 -2.95
CA HIS A 110 -9.90 -1.71 -1.58
C HIS A 110 -9.48 -2.77 -0.56
N SER A 111 -9.52 -2.37 0.70
CA SER A 111 -9.12 -3.19 1.83
C SER A 111 -10.12 -3.09 2.98
N GLU A 112 -10.28 -4.21 3.68
CA GLU A 112 -11.04 -4.34 4.91
C GLU A 112 -10.10 -4.72 6.03
N GLU A 113 -10.06 -3.89 7.08
CA GLU A 113 -9.25 -4.18 8.26
C GLU A 113 -9.85 -5.37 9.03
N LYS A 114 -8.99 -6.20 9.59
CA LYS A 114 -9.42 -7.36 10.35
C LYS A 114 -10.22 -6.96 11.59
N GLY A 115 -11.47 -7.36 11.65
CA GLY A 115 -12.36 -7.12 12.79
C GLY A 115 -13.20 -5.85 12.67
N THR A 116 -13.19 -5.17 11.52
CA THR A 116 -14.12 -4.09 11.18
C THR A 116 -15.28 -4.62 10.35
N GLU A 117 -16.31 -3.80 10.19
CA GLU A 117 -17.43 -4.12 9.30
C GLU A 117 -17.05 -3.82 7.84
N PRO A 118 -17.64 -4.52 6.85
CA PRO A 118 -17.31 -4.30 5.44
C PRO A 118 -17.54 -2.87 4.94
N GLU A 119 -18.48 -2.14 5.57
CA GLU A 119 -18.78 -0.74 5.25
C GLU A 119 -17.65 0.22 5.59
N ASP A 120 -16.70 -0.20 6.46
CA ASP A 120 -15.52 0.58 6.85
C ASP A 120 -14.33 0.34 5.91
N SER A 121 -14.56 -0.20 4.71
CA SER A 121 -13.51 -0.47 3.73
C SER A 121 -12.79 0.81 3.27
N VAL A 122 -11.49 0.68 2.99
CA VAL A 122 -10.65 1.77 2.49
C VAL A 122 -10.29 1.49 1.03
N SER A 123 -10.76 2.35 0.12
CA SER A 123 -10.41 2.26 -1.30
C SER A 123 -9.12 3.01 -1.62
N PHE A 124 -8.27 2.42 -2.45
CA PHE A 124 -6.99 2.98 -2.89
C PHE A 124 -7.01 3.40 -4.36
N ASP A 125 -7.78 2.70 -5.18
CA ASP A 125 -7.88 2.98 -6.61
C ASP A 125 -9.26 2.57 -7.11
N ILE A 126 -10.07 3.56 -7.47
CA ILE A 126 -11.43 3.39 -7.99
C ILE A 126 -11.48 3.98 -9.39
N GLY A 127 -11.99 3.21 -10.33
CA GLY A 127 -12.05 3.73 -11.69
C GLY A 127 -12.81 2.86 -12.67
N ARG A 128 -12.54 3.18 -13.92
CA ARG A 128 -12.94 2.42 -15.10
C ARG A 128 -11.70 2.18 -15.94
N GLY A 129 -11.49 0.96 -16.40
CA GLY A 129 -10.34 0.62 -17.21
C GLY A 129 -10.30 -0.85 -17.60
N GLY A 130 -9.40 -1.18 -18.51
CA GLY A 130 -9.21 -2.52 -19.04
C GLY A 130 -8.02 -3.26 -18.43
N ASP A 131 -7.11 -2.58 -17.74
CA ASP A 131 -5.93 -3.17 -17.11
C ASP A 131 -5.36 -2.30 -15.99
N ALA A 132 -4.61 -2.92 -15.10
CA ALA A 132 -3.72 -2.23 -14.17
C ALA A 132 -2.58 -3.14 -13.72
N HIS A 133 -1.47 -2.52 -13.34
CA HIS A 133 -0.30 -3.21 -12.79
C HIS A 133 0.40 -2.34 -11.75
N GLY A 134 1.00 -2.98 -10.75
CA GLY A 134 1.66 -2.23 -9.69
C GLY A 134 2.13 -3.08 -8.53
N SER A 135 2.43 -2.40 -7.44
CA SER A 135 2.77 -3.00 -6.16
C SER A 135 1.89 -2.42 -5.05
N PHE A 136 1.51 -3.26 -4.12
CA PHE A 136 0.71 -2.90 -2.95
C PHE A 136 1.43 -3.34 -1.68
N VAL A 137 1.41 -2.50 -0.65
CA VAL A 137 1.87 -2.83 0.70
C VAL A 137 0.69 -2.67 1.64
N ALA A 138 0.35 -3.72 2.37
CA ALA A 138 -0.79 -3.73 3.26
C ALA A 138 -0.62 -2.70 4.40
N PRO A 139 -1.51 -1.71 4.54
CA PRO A 139 -1.42 -0.70 5.58
C PRO A 139 -1.84 -1.23 6.97
N PHE A 140 -2.56 -2.34 7.01
CA PHE A 140 -3.06 -3.03 8.21
C PHE A 140 -3.27 -4.51 7.93
N ASP A 141 -3.45 -5.31 8.98
CA ASP A 141 -3.87 -6.71 8.86
C ASP A 141 -5.28 -6.78 8.33
N GLY A 142 -5.50 -7.50 7.22
CA GLY A 142 -6.83 -7.51 6.63
C GLY A 142 -6.95 -8.28 5.33
N LEU A 143 -8.07 -7.99 4.64
CA LEU A 143 -8.37 -8.47 3.30
C LEU A 143 -8.15 -7.34 2.31
N HIS A 144 -7.35 -7.57 1.26
CA HIS A 144 -6.90 -6.57 0.31
C HIS A 144 -7.07 -7.11 -1.11
N GLY A 145 -7.70 -6.34 -1.99
CA GLY A 145 -7.91 -6.81 -3.36
C GLY A 145 -8.88 -5.97 -4.15
N TRP A 146 -9.51 -6.59 -5.12
CA TRP A 146 -10.29 -5.90 -6.13
C TRP A 146 -11.72 -6.37 -6.14
N TYR A 147 -12.61 -5.42 -6.38
CA TYR A 147 -13.93 -5.61 -6.96
C TYR A 147 -13.87 -5.24 -8.44
N TRP A 148 -14.43 -6.08 -9.32
CA TRP A 148 -14.63 -5.78 -10.72
C TRP A 148 -16.09 -5.99 -11.10
N GLU A 149 -16.61 -5.10 -11.94
CA GLU A 149 -17.96 -5.17 -12.45
C GLU A 149 -17.96 -4.92 -13.95
N ASN A 150 -18.55 -5.87 -14.69
CA ASN A 150 -18.78 -5.74 -16.12
C ASN A 150 -20.09 -4.97 -16.36
N ARG A 151 -20.00 -3.73 -16.84
CA ARG A 151 -21.19 -2.93 -17.23
C ARG A 151 -21.37 -2.86 -18.75
N THR A 152 -20.75 -3.72 -19.50
CA THR A 152 -20.90 -3.82 -20.95
C THR A 152 -21.97 -4.82 -21.33
N GLY A 153 -22.29 -4.90 -22.61
CA GLY A 153 -23.21 -5.89 -23.17
C GLY A 153 -22.54 -7.19 -23.61
N GLU A 154 -21.24 -7.37 -23.36
CA GLU A 154 -20.44 -8.51 -23.79
C GLU A 154 -19.86 -9.26 -22.60
N ASP A 155 -19.50 -10.52 -22.79
CA ASP A 155 -18.75 -11.28 -21.81
C ASP A 155 -17.31 -10.76 -21.72
N ILE A 156 -16.84 -10.52 -20.51
CA ILE A 156 -15.46 -10.10 -20.22
C ILE A 156 -14.84 -11.11 -19.27
N VAL A 157 -13.57 -11.45 -19.51
CA VAL A 157 -12.78 -12.25 -18.58
C VAL A 157 -11.74 -11.35 -17.92
N VAL A 158 -11.74 -11.28 -16.60
CA VAL A 158 -10.65 -10.64 -15.84
C VAL A 158 -9.57 -11.67 -15.59
N GLU A 159 -8.36 -11.41 -16.06
CA GLU A 159 -7.18 -12.21 -15.80
C GLU A 159 -6.28 -11.48 -14.80
N LEU A 160 -6.06 -12.07 -13.63
CA LEU A 160 -5.22 -11.53 -12.57
C LEU A 160 -4.00 -12.41 -12.35
N VAL A 161 -2.83 -11.80 -12.25
CA VAL A 161 -1.60 -12.44 -11.77
C VAL A 161 -1.02 -11.63 -10.63
N THR A 162 -0.70 -12.29 -9.53
CA THR A 162 -0.05 -11.67 -8.38
C THR A 162 1.17 -12.48 -7.93
N THR A 163 2.10 -11.79 -7.27
CA THR A 163 3.18 -12.41 -6.49
C THR A 163 3.32 -11.63 -5.19
N GLY A 164 3.22 -12.30 -4.04
CA GLY A 164 3.22 -11.60 -2.76
C GLY A 164 3.28 -12.53 -1.55
N PHE A 165 3.18 -11.94 -0.37
CA PHE A 165 3.34 -12.62 0.92
C PHE A 165 2.00 -13.00 1.58
N TYR A 166 0.95 -13.06 0.82
CA TYR A 166 -0.40 -13.39 1.29
C TYR A 166 -0.51 -14.86 1.74
N SER A 167 -1.40 -15.10 2.71
CA SER A 167 -1.65 -16.43 3.28
C SER A 167 -2.88 -17.14 2.70
N LYS A 168 -3.84 -16.37 2.20
CA LYS A 168 -5.12 -16.84 1.68
C LYS A 168 -5.61 -15.91 0.58
N ALA A 169 -6.34 -16.46 -0.40
CA ALA A 169 -7.13 -15.70 -1.34
C ALA A 169 -8.60 -16.17 -1.27
N THR A 170 -9.54 -15.22 -1.41
CA THR A 170 -10.97 -15.48 -1.36
C THR A 170 -11.66 -14.80 -2.52
N THR A 171 -12.44 -15.57 -3.27
CA THR A 171 -13.38 -15.08 -4.28
C THR A 171 -14.72 -14.88 -3.62
N TYR A 172 -15.35 -13.72 -3.83
CA TYR A 172 -16.73 -13.44 -3.46
C TYR A 172 -17.52 -13.20 -4.74
N GLY A 173 -18.60 -13.94 -4.90
CA GLY A 173 -19.43 -13.87 -6.10
C GLY A 173 -20.87 -14.32 -5.79
N PRO A 174 -21.73 -14.40 -6.81
CA PRO A 174 -23.14 -14.75 -6.65
C PRO A 174 -23.38 -16.11 -5.97
N ASN A 175 -22.42 -17.03 -6.11
CA ASN A 175 -22.49 -18.39 -5.56
C ASN A 175 -21.87 -18.52 -4.16
N GLY A 176 -21.52 -17.42 -3.51
CA GLY A 176 -20.90 -17.37 -2.19
C GLY A 176 -19.41 -17.11 -2.22
N ALA A 177 -18.76 -17.36 -1.07
CA ALA A 177 -17.33 -17.13 -0.89
C ALA A 177 -16.53 -18.45 -0.99
N PHE A 178 -15.48 -18.46 -1.81
CA PHE A 178 -14.58 -19.59 -1.99
C PHE A 178 -13.15 -19.17 -1.67
N SER A 179 -12.48 -19.90 -0.77
CA SER A 179 -11.12 -19.55 -0.35
C SER A 179 -10.13 -20.64 -0.72
N LYS A 180 -8.92 -20.21 -1.07
CA LYS A 180 -7.73 -21.06 -1.16
C LYS A 180 -6.66 -20.54 -0.21
N THR A 181 -5.92 -21.45 0.43
CA THR A 181 -4.81 -21.12 1.33
C THR A 181 -3.48 -21.37 0.65
N PHE A 182 -2.50 -20.53 0.99
CA PHE A 182 -1.12 -20.69 0.56
C PHE A 182 -0.30 -21.25 1.74
N PRO A 183 0.42 -22.35 1.56
CA PRO A 183 1.15 -22.98 2.66
C PRO A 183 2.28 -22.06 3.14
N LYS A 184 2.48 -21.99 4.46
CA LYS A 184 3.69 -21.33 4.98
C LYS A 184 4.91 -22.10 4.45
N VAL A 185 5.83 -21.40 3.79
CA VAL A 185 7.11 -21.97 3.39
C VAL A 185 7.84 -22.33 4.68
N ALA A 186 8.19 -23.62 4.85
CA ALA A 186 8.91 -24.07 6.03
C ALA A 186 10.24 -23.31 6.12
N GLU A 187 10.56 -22.79 7.30
CA GLU A 187 11.88 -22.26 7.60
C GLU A 187 12.92 -23.36 7.35
N GLN A 188 13.91 -23.08 6.49
CA GLN A 188 15.07 -23.93 6.27
C GLN A 188 16.18 -23.59 7.25
#